data_d1ff01d15fd2b4cdf11e7d17e497a1dc
#
_entry.id   d1ff01d15fd2b4cdf11e7d17e497a1dc
#
_cell.length_a   1.000
_cell.length_b   1.000
_cell.length_c   1.000
_cell.angle_alpha   90.00
_cell.angle_beta   90.00
_cell.angle_gamma   90.00
#
_symmetry.space_group_name_H-M   'P 1'
#
loop_
_entity.id
_entity.type
_entity.pdbx_description
1 polymer ?
#
loop_
_entity_poly.entity_id
_entity_poly.type
_entity_poly.pdbx_seq_one_letter_code
_entity_poly.pdbx_strand_id
1 'polypeptide(L)'
;MASPSLGLAAWGLVTGITMVKSGLSLPLAMGMSLLVFAGSAQLTALPLIAAGAPLWVLLATAFCVNLRFVIFSAQWRHYFGHLPRVRRLSLTYFAADLNFVYFVKRYPDPQPAPGQQRYFWGGVAVNWPTWQLSAFTGILLADRIPPHWGIGFAGVMALLGLSYSLLTERMLWWVLVTAGVVSILTYSLPLKLNILCAIAAAGAVGWWLDSRKRRS
;
A
#
# COMPACT_ATOMS: atom_id res chain seq x y z
N MET A 1 16.83 12.31 -0.35
CA MET A 1 15.40 11.99 -0.08
C MET A 1 14.40 13.08 -0.50
N ALA A 2 14.80 14.27 -0.90
CA ALA A 2 13.85 15.34 -1.28
C ALA A 2 12.96 15.01 -2.51
N SER A 3 13.50 14.40 -3.56
CA SER A 3 12.73 14.09 -4.78
C SER A 3 11.56 13.10 -4.56
N PRO A 4 11.73 11.96 -3.85
CA PRO A 4 10.62 11.04 -3.60
C PRO A 4 9.60 11.56 -2.59
N SER A 5 9.97 12.51 -1.71
CA SER A 5 9.04 13.09 -0.75
C SER A 5 7.93 13.91 -1.41
N LEU A 6 8.19 14.54 -2.57
CA LEU A 6 7.18 15.28 -3.31
C LEU A 6 6.09 14.34 -3.86
N GLY A 7 6.48 13.21 -4.43
CA GLY A 7 5.55 12.17 -4.89
C GLY A 7 4.73 11.58 -3.73
N LEU A 8 5.39 11.35 -2.59
CA LEU A 8 4.74 10.86 -1.38
C LEU A 8 3.72 11.88 -0.83
N ALA A 9 4.06 13.17 -0.84
CA ALA A 9 3.16 14.24 -0.42
C ALA A 9 1.93 14.35 -1.32
N ALA A 10 2.13 14.30 -2.64
CA ALA A 10 1.02 14.29 -3.59
C ALA A 10 0.09 13.09 -3.37
N TRP A 11 0.68 11.90 -3.15
CA TRP A 11 -0.09 10.69 -2.88
C TRP A 11 -0.85 10.76 -1.55
N GLY A 12 -0.23 11.24 -0.48
CA GLY A 12 -0.89 11.45 0.81
C GLY A 12 -2.06 12.42 0.69
N LEU A 13 -1.87 13.56 -0.01
CA LEU A 13 -2.92 14.54 -0.26
C LEU A 13 -4.13 13.92 -0.96
N VAL A 14 -3.91 13.22 -2.07
CA VAL A 14 -4.97 12.53 -2.83
C VAL A 14 -5.68 11.50 -1.96
N THR A 15 -4.94 10.72 -1.17
CA THR A 15 -5.51 9.72 -0.27
C THR A 15 -6.42 10.38 0.77
N GLY A 16 -5.98 11.47 1.38
CA GLY A 16 -6.79 12.23 2.35
C GLY A 16 -8.09 12.77 1.76
N ILE A 17 -8.02 13.38 0.57
CA ILE A 17 -9.21 13.87 -0.15
C ILE A 17 -10.16 12.72 -0.46
N THR A 18 -9.62 11.61 -0.97
CA THR A 18 -10.41 10.44 -1.37
C THR A 18 -11.13 9.80 -0.17
N MET A 19 -10.51 9.77 1.02
CA MET A 19 -11.15 9.28 2.24
C MET A 19 -12.46 10.03 2.53
N VAL A 20 -12.41 11.35 2.57
CA VAL A 20 -13.59 12.19 2.85
C VAL A 20 -14.62 12.07 1.73
N LYS A 21 -14.19 12.12 0.46
CA LYS A 21 -15.09 11.97 -0.70
C LYS A 21 -15.73 10.58 -0.80
N SER A 22 -15.14 9.57 -0.18
CA SER A 22 -15.72 8.23 -0.04
C SER A 22 -16.71 8.09 1.13
N GLY A 23 -17.03 9.18 1.82
CA GLY A 23 -18.02 9.21 2.89
C GLY A 23 -17.47 8.99 4.31
N LEU A 24 -16.15 8.96 4.50
CA LEU A 24 -15.57 8.90 5.84
C LEU A 24 -15.71 10.27 6.53
N SER A 25 -16.14 10.26 7.80
CA SER A 25 -16.10 11.48 8.62
C SER A 25 -14.65 11.90 8.89
N LEU A 26 -14.44 13.20 9.16
CA LEU A 26 -13.10 13.74 9.43
C LEU A 26 -12.33 12.96 10.51
N PRO A 27 -12.92 12.64 11.70
CA PRO A 27 -12.21 11.88 12.72
C PRO A 27 -11.82 10.47 12.25
N LEU A 28 -12.69 9.80 11.49
CA LEU A 28 -12.41 8.46 10.95
C LEU A 28 -11.30 8.50 9.90
N ALA A 29 -11.30 9.50 9.02
CA ALA A 29 -10.25 9.67 8.02
C ALA A 29 -8.89 9.95 8.67
N MET A 30 -8.85 10.83 9.68
CA MET A 30 -7.64 11.11 10.45
C MET A 30 -7.15 9.88 11.22
N GLY A 31 -8.06 9.18 11.91
CA GLY A 31 -7.76 7.93 12.61
C GLY A 31 -7.22 6.86 11.66
N MET A 32 -7.84 6.71 10.50
CA MET A 32 -7.37 5.77 9.47
C MET A 32 -5.97 6.13 8.97
N SER A 33 -5.66 7.41 8.77
CA SER A 33 -4.32 7.82 8.35
C SER A 33 -3.26 7.51 9.41
N LEU A 34 -3.56 7.74 10.68
CA LEU A 34 -2.62 7.50 11.78
C LEU A 34 -2.42 6.01 12.07
N LEU A 35 -3.50 5.22 12.08
CA LEU A 35 -3.45 3.81 12.50
C LEU A 35 -3.02 2.88 11.36
N VAL A 36 -3.42 3.20 10.13
CA VAL A 36 -3.17 2.38 8.94
C VAL A 36 -2.16 3.08 8.05
N PHE A 37 -0.91 3.19 8.45
CA PHE A 37 0.16 3.81 7.66
C PHE A 37 0.52 2.95 6.42
N ALA A 38 -0.47 2.73 5.54
CA ALA A 38 -0.36 1.91 4.33
C ALA A 38 -1.28 2.47 3.23
N GLY A 39 -0.82 3.48 2.48
CA GLY A 39 -1.61 4.21 1.50
C GLY A 39 -2.33 3.35 0.46
N SER A 40 -1.69 2.29 -0.05
CA SER A 40 -2.34 1.36 -0.99
C SER A 40 -3.49 0.59 -0.35
N ALA A 41 -3.35 0.14 0.91
CA ALA A 41 -4.43 -0.53 1.62
C ALA A 41 -5.58 0.45 1.92
N GLN A 42 -5.27 1.69 2.29
CA GLN A 42 -6.27 2.74 2.48
C GLN A 42 -7.06 2.98 1.19
N LEU A 43 -6.39 3.27 0.07
CA LEU A 43 -7.06 3.53 -1.22
C LEU A 43 -7.86 2.33 -1.74
N THR A 44 -7.39 1.10 -1.50
CA THR A 44 -8.12 -0.11 -1.90
C THR A 44 -9.36 -0.34 -1.04
N ALA A 45 -9.32 0.03 0.24
CA ALA A 45 -10.46 -0.11 1.14
C ALA A 45 -11.59 0.90 0.83
N LEU A 46 -11.26 2.11 0.37
CA LEU A 46 -12.25 3.19 0.20
C LEU A 46 -13.42 2.83 -0.74
N PRO A 47 -13.21 2.28 -1.95
CA PRO A 47 -14.32 1.90 -2.82
C PRO A 47 -15.15 0.74 -2.22
N LEU A 48 -14.55 -0.12 -1.41
CA LEU A 48 -15.26 -1.19 -0.72
C LEU A 48 -16.14 -0.64 0.40
N ILE A 49 -15.63 0.34 1.16
CA ILE A 49 -16.38 1.05 2.20
C ILE A 49 -17.56 1.78 1.56
N ALA A 50 -17.32 2.54 0.49
CA ALA A 50 -18.35 3.27 -0.22
C ALA A 50 -19.44 2.33 -0.82
N ALA A 51 -19.07 1.11 -1.21
CA ALA A 51 -19.97 0.09 -1.71
C ALA A 51 -20.70 -0.71 -0.59
N GLY A 52 -20.47 -0.38 0.68
CA GLY A 52 -21.05 -1.12 1.81
C GLY A 52 -20.58 -2.57 1.90
N ALA A 53 -19.36 -2.88 1.46
CA ALA A 53 -18.83 -4.23 1.50
C ALA A 53 -18.74 -4.77 2.94
N PRO A 54 -18.98 -6.07 3.17
CA PRO A 54 -18.84 -6.67 4.48
C PRO A 54 -17.42 -6.51 5.05
N LEU A 55 -17.33 -6.39 6.37
CA LEU A 55 -16.05 -6.17 7.07
C LEU A 55 -14.99 -7.23 6.72
N TRP A 56 -15.39 -8.50 6.59
CA TRP A 56 -14.46 -9.58 6.26
C TRP A 56 -13.82 -9.41 4.86
N VAL A 57 -14.55 -8.83 3.88
CA VAL A 57 -13.99 -8.50 2.56
C VAL A 57 -12.95 -7.40 2.68
N LEU A 58 -13.24 -6.36 3.47
CA LEU A 58 -12.28 -5.28 3.76
C LEU A 58 -11.00 -5.83 4.40
N LEU A 59 -11.15 -6.68 5.42
CA LEU A 59 -10.01 -7.28 6.11
C LEU A 59 -9.21 -8.21 5.20
N ALA A 60 -9.87 -9.06 4.42
CA ALA A 60 -9.21 -9.96 3.48
C ALA A 60 -8.45 -9.17 2.40
N THR A 61 -9.07 -8.13 1.85
CA THR A 61 -8.42 -7.27 0.84
C THR A 61 -7.23 -6.52 1.43
N ALA A 62 -7.40 -5.91 2.61
CA ALA A 62 -6.32 -5.21 3.31
C ALA A 62 -5.16 -6.17 3.63
N PHE A 63 -5.45 -7.39 4.08
CA PHE A 63 -4.45 -8.42 4.32
C PHE A 63 -3.68 -8.77 3.05
N CYS A 64 -4.37 -9.04 1.93
CA CYS A 64 -3.74 -9.37 0.66
C CYS A 64 -2.83 -8.24 0.15
N VAL A 65 -3.31 -7.00 0.18
CA VAL A 65 -2.51 -5.83 -0.24
C VAL A 65 -1.27 -5.65 0.63
N ASN A 66 -1.37 -5.99 1.92
CA ASN A 66 -0.29 -5.83 2.90
C ASN A 66 0.62 -7.08 3.02
N LEU A 67 0.40 -8.16 2.26
CA LEU A 67 1.29 -9.34 2.25
C LEU A 67 2.75 -8.96 1.96
N ARG A 68 3.00 -7.90 1.20
CA ARG A 68 4.35 -7.37 0.97
C ARG A 68 5.10 -7.02 2.26
N PHE A 69 4.39 -6.58 3.31
CA PHE A 69 5.02 -6.29 4.60
C PHE A 69 5.48 -7.54 5.34
N VAL A 70 4.89 -8.71 5.04
CA VAL A 70 5.39 -10.00 5.53
C VAL A 70 6.77 -10.28 4.93
N ILE A 71 6.93 -10.03 3.62
CA ILE A 71 8.22 -10.18 2.93
C ILE A 71 9.24 -9.19 3.48
N PHE A 72 8.84 -7.92 3.65
CA PHE A 72 9.70 -6.90 4.26
C PHE A 72 10.11 -7.28 5.69
N SER A 73 9.17 -7.80 6.49
CA SER A 73 9.44 -8.23 7.87
C SER A 73 10.44 -9.39 7.91
N ALA A 74 10.34 -10.35 6.98
CA ALA A 74 11.30 -11.42 6.87
C ALA A 74 12.71 -10.89 6.56
N GLN A 75 12.83 -9.90 5.66
CA GLN A 75 14.12 -9.26 5.35
C GLN A 75 14.62 -8.38 6.50
N TRP A 76 13.75 -7.58 7.13
CA TRP A 76 14.11 -6.77 8.30
C TRP A 76 14.66 -7.60 9.45
N ARG A 77 14.26 -8.87 9.58
CA ARG A 77 14.77 -9.78 10.59
C ARG A 77 16.29 -9.97 10.51
N HIS A 78 16.86 -9.98 9.32
CA HIS A 78 18.32 -10.13 9.16
C HIS A 78 19.09 -8.92 9.70
N TYR A 79 18.53 -7.72 9.56
CA TYR A 79 19.17 -6.49 10.02
C TYR A 79 18.90 -6.18 11.49
N PHE A 80 17.65 -6.40 11.94
CA PHE A 80 17.15 -5.94 13.25
C PHE A 80 16.71 -7.07 14.19
N GLY A 81 16.94 -8.33 13.82
CA GLY A 81 16.53 -9.49 14.63
C GLY A 81 17.17 -9.55 16.02
N HIS A 82 18.35 -8.94 16.19
CA HIS A 82 19.09 -8.82 17.45
C HIS A 82 18.46 -7.82 18.44
N LEU A 83 17.53 -6.97 17.98
CA LEU A 83 16.90 -5.97 18.83
C LEU A 83 15.77 -6.57 19.69
N PRO A 84 15.49 -5.97 20.87
CA PRO A 84 14.38 -6.39 21.70
C PRO A 84 13.03 -6.22 21.00
N ARG A 85 12.05 -7.04 21.37
CA ARG A 85 10.72 -7.12 20.69
C ARG A 85 10.03 -5.76 20.54
N VAL A 86 10.04 -4.94 21.58
CA VAL A 86 9.40 -3.62 21.58
C VAL A 86 9.99 -2.72 20.47
N ARG A 87 11.32 -2.67 20.34
CA ARG A 87 11.98 -1.89 19.28
C ARG A 87 11.68 -2.45 17.90
N ARG A 88 11.59 -3.76 17.73
CA ARG A 88 11.21 -4.37 16.44
C ARG A 88 9.77 -4.02 16.05
N LEU A 89 8.84 -4.03 17.00
CA LEU A 89 7.45 -3.63 16.75
C LEU A 89 7.34 -2.17 16.33
N SER A 90 8.08 -1.26 16.98
CA SER A 90 8.09 0.15 16.55
C SER A 90 8.68 0.31 15.14
N LEU A 91 9.76 -0.37 14.80
CA LEU A 91 10.32 -0.38 13.45
C LEU A 91 9.29 -0.89 12.42
N THR A 92 8.52 -1.91 12.77
CA THR A 92 7.51 -2.51 11.86
C THR A 92 6.38 -1.54 11.54
N TYR A 93 5.89 -0.78 12.51
CA TYR A 93 4.85 0.24 12.26
C TYR A 93 5.33 1.33 11.29
N PHE A 94 6.57 1.79 11.43
CA PHE A 94 7.15 2.83 10.58
C PHE A 94 7.78 2.29 9.29
N ALA A 95 7.77 0.99 9.07
CA ALA A 95 8.28 0.39 7.84
C ALA A 95 7.36 0.73 6.66
N ALA A 96 7.88 1.51 5.71
CA ALA A 96 7.19 1.87 4.49
C ALA A 96 8.00 1.40 3.28
N ASP A 97 7.34 1.22 2.13
CA ASP A 97 7.97 0.77 0.88
C ASP A 97 9.21 1.61 0.52
N LEU A 98 9.08 2.93 0.63
CA LEU A 98 10.16 3.85 0.31
C LEU A 98 11.37 3.66 1.23
N ASN A 99 11.12 3.56 2.55
CA ASN A 99 12.17 3.31 3.54
C ASN A 99 12.88 1.99 3.27
N PHE A 100 12.13 0.94 2.91
CA PHE A 100 12.67 -0.37 2.61
C PHE A 100 13.63 -0.33 1.42
N VAL A 101 13.18 0.23 0.29
CA VAL A 101 13.98 0.31 -0.94
C VAL A 101 15.29 1.07 -0.71
N TYR A 102 15.23 2.24 -0.06
CA TYR A 102 16.44 3.02 0.21
C TYR A 102 17.35 2.36 1.23
N PHE A 103 16.80 1.67 2.21
CA PHE A 103 17.57 0.96 3.22
C PHE A 103 18.36 -0.19 2.61
N VAL A 104 17.70 -1.07 1.83
CA VAL A 104 18.35 -2.22 1.17
C VAL A 104 19.39 -1.76 0.16
N LYS A 105 19.12 -0.67 -0.57
CA LYS A 105 20.10 -0.07 -1.48
C LYS A 105 21.37 0.43 -0.74
N ARG A 106 21.20 0.95 0.50
CA ARG A 106 22.32 1.48 1.32
C ARG A 106 23.05 0.37 2.03
N TYR A 107 22.35 -0.70 2.42
CA TYR A 107 22.89 -1.85 3.15
C TYR A 107 22.51 -3.14 2.38
N PRO A 108 23.23 -3.48 1.31
CA PRO A 108 22.91 -4.64 0.48
C PRO A 108 23.15 -5.97 1.21
N ASP A 109 24.12 -6.01 2.13
CA ASP A 109 24.40 -7.21 2.92
C ASP A 109 23.38 -7.35 4.06
N PRO A 110 22.62 -8.45 4.12
CA PRO A 110 21.55 -8.66 5.10
C PRO A 110 22.13 -9.09 6.47
N GLN A 111 22.94 -8.23 7.07
CA GLN A 111 23.59 -8.43 8.37
C GLN A 111 23.49 -7.17 9.23
N PRO A 112 23.51 -7.31 10.58
CA PRO A 112 23.56 -6.15 11.47
C PRO A 112 24.84 -5.34 11.25
N ALA A 113 24.69 -4.03 11.04
CA ALA A 113 25.81 -3.10 10.86
C ALA A 113 25.59 -1.78 11.61
N PRO A 114 26.67 -1.10 12.00
CA PRO A 114 26.58 0.21 12.65
C PRO A 114 25.82 1.23 11.80
N GLY A 115 25.01 2.07 12.44
CA GLY A 115 24.30 3.17 11.75
C GLY A 115 22.97 2.80 11.11
N GLN A 116 22.62 1.51 10.95
CA GLN A 116 21.37 1.07 10.33
C GLN A 116 20.13 1.65 11.00
N GLN A 117 20.05 1.62 12.33
CA GLN A 117 18.93 2.20 13.05
C GLN A 117 18.81 3.70 12.84
N ARG A 118 19.93 4.42 12.86
CA ARG A 118 19.94 5.88 12.61
C ARG A 118 19.47 6.20 11.19
N TYR A 119 19.92 5.42 10.22
CA TYR A 119 19.50 5.58 8.83
C TYR A 119 18.00 5.32 8.65
N PHE A 120 17.49 4.24 9.26
CA PHE A 120 16.07 3.91 9.24
C PHE A 120 15.23 5.04 9.84
N TRP A 121 15.56 5.50 11.06
CA TRP A 121 14.82 6.56 11.74
C TRP A 121 14.96 7.92 11.04
N GLY A 122 16.08 8.19 10.40
CA GLY A 122 16.23 9.35 9.52
C GLY A 122 15.28 9.32 8.33
N GLY A 123 15.10 8.15 7.72
CA GLY A 123 14.08 7.93 6.69
C GLY A 123 12.66 8.13 7.20
N VAL A 124 12.34 7.57 8.37
CA VAL A 124 11.03 7.74 9.02
C VAL A 124 10.74 9.19 9.34
N ALA A 125 11.72 9.94 9.88
CA ALA A 125 11.57 11.35 10.24
C ALA A 125 11.22 12.25 9.05
N VAL A 126 11.52 11.82 7.83
CA VAL A 126 11.09 12.52 6.61
C VAL A 126 9.79 11.96 6.07
N ASN A 127 9.70 10.63 5.95
CA ASN A 127 8.63 9.96 5.25
C ASN A 127 7.28 10.03 5.98
N TRP A 128 7.27 9.74 7.28
CA TRP A 128 6.05 9.70 8.07
C TRP A 128 5.39 11.08 8.23
N PRO A 129 6.12 12.17 8.62
CA PRO A 129 5.52 13.50 8.67
C PRO A 129 5.05 14.00 7.31
N THR A 130 5.81 13.74 6.24
CA THR A 130 5.40 14.12 4.88
C THR A 130 4.06 13.49 4.52
N TRP A 131 3.89 12.19 4.78
CA TRP A 131 2.62 11.49 4.55
C TRP A 131 1.49 12.07 5.41
N GLN A 132 1.69 12.17 6.73
CA GLN A 132 0.62 12.59 7.64
C GLN A 132 0.19 14.04 7.39
N LEU A 133 1.14 14.95 7.20
CA LEU A 133 0.82 16.37 6.93
C LEU A 133 0.07 16.51 5.60
N SER A 134 0.49 15.83 4.55
CA SER A 134 -0.18 15.88 3.26
C SER A 134 -1.56 15.22 3.29
N ALA A 135 -1.70 14.06 3.96
CA ALA A 135 -2.98 13.39 4.12
C ALA A 135 -3.97 14.25 4.94
N PHE A 136 -3.53 14.84 6.05
CA PHE A 136 -4.36 15.74 6.85
C PHE A 136 -4.74 17.00 6.08
N THR A 137 -3.83 17.58 5.32
CA THR A 137 -4.15 18.69 4.41
C THR A 137 -5.23 18.29 3.42
N GLY A 138 -5.11 17.10 2.81
CA GLY A 138 -6.12 16.54 1.91
C GLY A 138 -7.48 16.35 2.58
N ILE A 139 -7.51 15.81 3.80
CA ILE A 139 -8.73 15.61 4.59
C ILE A 139 -9.42 16.95 4.87
N LEU A 140 -8.67 17.94 5.33
CA LEU A 140 -9.21 19.27 5.69
C LEU A 140 -9.66 20.08 4.47
N LEU A 141 -9.01 19.91 3.32
CA LEU A 141 -9.36 20.61 2.10
C LEU A 141 -10.44 19.88 1.27
N ALA A 142 -10.79 18.65 1.61
CA ALA A 142 -11.70 17.83 0.83
C ALA A 142 -13.04 18.52 0.52
N ASP A 143 -13.63 19.22 1.51
CA ASP A 143 -14.92 19.90 1.33
C ASP A 143 -14.84 21.14 0.44
N ARG A 144 -13.65 21.74 0.32
CA ARG A 144 -13.41 22.92 -0.54
C ARG A 144 -13.19 22.54 -2.01
N ILE A 145 -12.99 21.28 -2.29
CA ILE A 145 -12.69 20.78 -3.63
C ILE A 145 -13.98 20.36 -4.32
N PRO A 146 -14.36 21.04 -5.42
CA PRO A 146 -15.59 20.72 -6.13
C PRO A 146 -15.58 19.30 -6.71
N PRO A 147 -16.72 18.57 -6.65
CA PRO A 147 -16.80 17.21 -7.19
C PRO A 147 -16.48 17.09 -8.69
N HIS A 148 -16.75 18.15 -9.45
CA HIS A 148 -16.50 18.18 -10.91
C HIS A 148 -15.01 18.20 -11.29
N TRP A 149 -14.10 18.42 -10.36
CA TRP A 149 -12.65 18.29 -10.61
C TRP A 149 -12.18 16.85 -10.75
N GLY A 150 -13.09 15.89 -10.63
CA GLY A 150 -12.77 14.47 -10.83
C GLY A 150 -11.84 13.87 -9.79
N ILE A 151 -11.65 14.52 -8.63
CA ILE A 151 -10.70 14.06 -7.59
C ILE A 151 -11.15 12.75 -6.95
N GLY A 152 -12.46 12.43 -6.94
CA GLY A 152 -12.94 11.09 -6.60
C GLY A 152 -12.34 10.00 -7.49
N PHE A 153 -12.01 10.35 -8.75
CA PHE A 153 -11.31 9.45 -9.67
C PHE A 153 -9.80 9.44 -9.45
N ALA A 154 -9.23 10.42 -8.77
CA ALA A 154 -7.78 10.50 -8.51
C ALA A 154 -7.27 9.31 -7.67
N GLY A 155 -8.08 8.78 -6.75
CA GLY A 155 -7.76 7.55 -6.00
C GLY A 155 -7.62 6.33 -6.92
N VAL A 156 -8.50 6.21 -7.90
CA VAL A 156 -8.43 5.14 -8.92
C VAL A 156 -7.18 5.32 -9.78
N MET A 157 -6.88 6.54 -10.21
CA MET A 157 -5.66 6.86 -10.98
C MET A 157 -4.39 6.59 -10.19
N ALA A 158 -4.37 6.91 -8.90
CA ALA A 158 -3.24 6.61 -8.01
C ALA A 158 -3.01 5.08 -7.89
N LEU A 159 -4.08 4.29 -7.76
CA LEU A 159 -3.99 2.82 -7.73
C LEU A 159 -3.51 2.25 -9.06
N LEU A 160 -4.00 2.77 -10.19
CA LEU A 160 -3.53 2.37 -11.52
C LEU A 160 -2.06 2.71 -11.72
N GLY A 161 -1.63 3.93 -11.32
CA GLY A 161 -0.24 4.34 -11.35
C GLY A 161 0.65 3.46 -10.48
N LEU A 162 0.19 3.11 -9.26
CA LEU A 162 0.89 2.17 -8.40
C LEU A 162 0.98 0.78 -9.05
N SER A 163 -0.13 0.26 -9.57
CA SER A 163 -0.15 -1.04 -10.24
C SER A 163 0.81 -1.05 -11.42
N TYR A 164 0.81 0.00 -12.23
CA TYR A 164 1.75 0.14 -13.35
C TYR A 164 3.21 0.19 -12.91
N SER A 165 3.52 0.88 -11.82
CA SER A 165 4.89 0.98 -11.28
C SER A 165 5.44 -0.36 -10.77
N LEU A 166 4.57 -1.29 -10.43
CA LEU A 166 4.93 -2.64 -9.98
C LEU A 166 5.14 -3.62 -11.15
N LEU A 167 4.73 -3.27 -12.37
CA LEU A 167 4.83 -4.12 -13.56
C LEU A 167 6.24 -4.09 -14.17
N THR A 168 7.22 -4.61 -13.45
CA THR A 168 8.64 -4.60 -13.86
C THR A 168 9.00 -5.76 -14.80
N GLU A 169 8.24 -6.86 -14.78
CA GLU A 169 8.47 -8.05 -15.60
C GLU A 169 7.24 -8.40 -16.46
N ARG A 170 7.48 -9.03 -17.63
CA ARG A 170 6.40 -9.51 -18.52
C ARG A 170 5.42 -10.47 -17.82
N MET A 171 5.90 -11.25 -16.85
CA MET A 171 5.08 -12.15 -16.06
C MET A 171 3.98 -11.41 -15.30
N LEU A 172 4.28 -10.25 -14.74
CA LEU A 172 3.34 -9.45 -13.95
C LEU A 172 2.19 -8.88 -14.80
N TRP A 173 2.42 -8.65 -16.09
CA TRP A 173 1.35 -8.28 -17.03
C TRP A 173 0.31 -9.39 -17.19
N TRP A 174 0.74 -10.65 -17.27
CA TRP A 174 -0.18 -11.79 -17.33
C TRP A 174 -0.99 -11.93 -16.04
N VAL A 175 -0.34 -11.72 -14.89
CA VAL A 175 -1.00 -11.70 -13.58
C VAL A 175 -2.06 -10.58 -13.53
N LEU A 176 -1.72 -9.37 -13.98
CA LEU A 176 -2.65 -8.23 -14.02
C LEU A 176 -3.85 -8.50 -14.93
N VAL A 177 -3.59 -8.99 -16.15
CA VAL A 177 -4.65 -9.31 -17.12
C VAL A 177 -5.57 -10.40 -16.55
N THR A 178 -5.01 -11.44 -15.95
CA THR A 178 -5.81 -12.50 -15.31
C THR A 178 -6.67 -11.95 -14.18
N ALA A 179 -6.12 -11.10 -13.31
CA ALA A 179 -6.87 -10.46 -12.24
C ALA A 179 -8.04 -9.63 -12.79
N GLY A 180 -7.80 -8.83 -13.84
CA GLY A 180 -8.80 -7.99 -14.48
C GLY A 180 -9.92 -8.83 -15.12
N VAL A 181 -9.58 -9.82 -15.92
CA VAL A 181 -10.53 -10.72 -16.59
C VAL A 181 -11.39 -11.46 -15.56
N VAL A 182 -10.78 -12.07 -14.55
CA VAL A 182 -11.51 -12.80 -13.51
C VAL A 182 -12.40 -11.85 -12.71
N SER A 183 -11.94 -10.64 -12.37
CA SER A 183 -12.75 -9.65 -11.67
C SER A 183 -14.00 -9.25 -12.47
N ILE A 184 -13.87 -9.09 -13.79
CA ILE A 184 -15.01 -8.76 -14.67
C ILE A 184 -15.96 -9.95 -14.78
N LEU A 185 -15.47 -11.16 -15.03
CA LEU A 185 -16.27 -12.37 -15.16
C LEU A 185 -17.05 -12.72 -13.89
N THR A 186 -16.47 -12.42 -12.74
CA THR A 186 -17.06 -12.70 -11.43
C THR A 186 -17.76 -11.48 -10.80
N TYR A 187 -17.94 -10.40 -11.56
CA TYR A 187 -18.51 -9.14 -11.05
C TYR A 187 -19.91 -9.30 -10.43
N SER A 188 -20.71 -10.22 -10.95
CA SER A 188 -22.07 -10.51 -10.47
C SER A 188 -22.10 -11.27 -9.13
N LEU A 189 -20.99 -11.74 -8.61
CA LEU A 189 -20.96 -12.46 -7.34
C LEU A 189 -21.32 -11.55 -6.16
N PRO A 190 -22.14 -12.07 -5.23
CA PRO A 190 -22.50 -11.32 -4.02
C PRO A 190 -21.27 -11.07 -3.14
N LEU A 191 -21.42 -10.13 -2.19
CA LEU A 191 -20.41 -9.83 -1.15
C LEU A 191 -19.04 -9.40 -1.70
N LYS A 192 -18.96 -8.91 -2.95
CA LYS A 192 -17.71 -8.53 -3.61
C LYS A 192 -16.68 -9.68 -3.71
N LEU A 193 -17.16 -10.92 -3.78
CA LEU A 193 -16.31 -12.11 -3.93
C LEU A 193 -15.44 -12.08 -5.20
N ASN A 194 -15.82 -11.30 -6.21
CA ASN A 194 -15.02 -11.07 -7.41
C ASN A 194 -13.59 -10.62 -7.10
N ILE A 195 -13.38 -9.85 -6.03
CA ILE A 195 -12.05 -9.40 -5.61
C ILE A 195 -11.22 -10.58 -5.13
N LEU A 196 -11.79 -11.44 -4.29
CA LEU A 196 -11.09 -12.62 -3.79
C LEU A 196 -10.80 -13.63 -4.90
N CYS A 197 -11.75 -13.82 -5.82
CA CYS A 197 -11.55 -14.66 -7.01
C CYS A 197 -10.41 -14.12 -7.88
N ALA A 198 -10.37 -12.81 -8.11
CA ALA A 198 -9.31 -12.17 -8.88
C ALA A 198 -7.93 -12.34 -8.20
N ILE A 199 -7.84 -12.15 -6.88
CA ILE A 199 -6.60 -12.32 -6.11
C ILE A 199 -6.13 -13.78 -6.17
N ALA A 200 -7.05 -14.75 -5.96
CA ALA A 200 -6.72 -16.17 -5.98
C ALA A 200 -6.22 -16.62 -7.37
N ALA A 201 -6.93 -16.20 -8.44
CA ALA A 201 -6.55 -16.52 -9.81
C ALA A 201 -5.21 -15.89 -10.20
N ALA A 202 -5.00 -14.61 -9.86
CA ALA A 202 -3.75 -13.91 -10.11
C ALA A 202 -2.57 -14.56 -9.36
N GLY A 203 -2.78 -14.95 -8.11
CA GLY A 203 -1.79 -15.66 -7.30
C GLY A 203 -1.42 -17.03 -7.88
N ALA A 204 -2.42 -17.81 -8.32
CA ALA A 204 -2.21 -19.12 -8.94
C ALA A 204 -1.41 -19.01 -10.25
N VAL A 205 -1.77 -18.04 -11.11
CA VAL A 205 -1.05 -17.79 -12.38
C VAL A 205 0.37 -17.29 -12.09
N GLY A 206 0.54 -16.39 -11.16
CA GLY A 206 1.87 -15.89 -10.76
C GLY A 206 2.77 -17.01 -10.25
N TRP A 207 2.26 -17.84 -9.35
CA TRP A 207 2.99 -19.02 -8.84
C TRP A 207 3.35 -20.01 -9.94
N TRP A 208 2.41 -20.31 -10.84
CA TRP A 208 2.64 -21.24 -11.95
C TRP A 208 3.71 -20.72 -12.93
N LEU A 209 3.68 -19.44 -13.27
CA LEU A 209 4.68 -18.83 -14.15
C LEU A 209 6.06 -18.78 -13.49
N ASP A 210 6.16 -18.44 -12.20
CA ASP A 210 7.42 -18.43 -11.46
C ASP A 210 8.01 -19.85 -11.34
N SER A 211 7.16 -20.85 -11.07
CA SER A 211 7.59 -22.24 -10.99
C SER A 211 8.15 -22.79 -12.31
N ARG A 212 7.63 -22.32 -13.44
CA ARG A 212 8.19 -22.66 -14.77
C ARG A 212 9.55 -21.99 -15.01
N LYS A 213 9.68 -20.71 -14.64
CA LYS A 213 10.94 -19.96 -14.78
C LYS A 213 12.09 -20.57 -13.95
N ARG A 214 11.79 -21.19 -12.82
CA ARG A 214 12.78 -21.88 -11.97
C ARG A 214 13.21 -23.26 -12.50
N ARG A 215 12.45 -23.85 -13.42
CA ARG A 215 12.73 -25.17 -14.00
C ARG A 215 13.46 -25.10 -15.36
N SER A 216 13.48 -23.95 -15.99
CA SER A 216 14.23 -23.62 -17.21
C SER A 216 15.56 -22.93 -16.88
#